data_4e94d6ff5929a7057ea6e4888c58754f
#
_entry.id   4e94d6ff5929a7057ea6e4888c58754f
#
_cell.length_a   1.000
_cell.length_b   1.000
_cell.length_c   1.000
_cell.angle_alpha   90.00
_cell.angle_beta   90.00
_cell.angle_gamma   90.00
#
_symmetry.space_group_name_H-M   'P 1'
#
loop_
_entity.id
_entity.type
_entity.pdbx_description
1 polymer ?
#
loop_
_entity_poly.entity_id
_entity_poly.type
_entity_poly.pdbx_seq_one_letter_code
_entity_poly.pdbx_strand_id
1 'polypeptide(L)' 'MSYRYYLTQRPFAPGTFPGRPSDWADISDRGRVFVPEIGRKAWAWVEYKSPLAQKDVDDYELTPAFEE' A
#
# COMPACT_ATOMS: atom_id res chain seq x y z
N MET A 1 15.96 2.41 -4.87
CA MET A 1 15.16 1.66 -3.91
C MET A 1 13.74 2.18 -3.87
N SER A 2 12.77 1.31 -3.74
CA SER A 2 11.38 1.73 -3.63
C SER A 2 10.80 1.29 -2.30
N TYR A 3 9.72 1.96 -1.91
CA TYR A 3 9.05 1.74 -0.64
C TYR A 3 7.62 1.31 -0.93
N ARG A 4 7.30 0.08 -0.58
CA ARG A 4 6.01 -0.51 -0.88
C ARG A 4 5.06 -0.37 0.30
N TYR A 5 3.84 0.06 -0.01
CA TYR A 5 2.77 0.20 0.98
C TYR A 5 1.56 -0.59 0.50
N TYR A 6 0.98 -1.36 1.40
CA TYR A 6 -0.20 -2.16 1.08
C TYR A 6 -1.47 -1.46 1.54
N LEU A 7 -2.51 -1.56 0.72
CA LEU A 7 -3.83 -1.05 1.04
C LEU A 7 -4.59 -2.16 1.75
N THR A 8 -4.66 -2.09 3.07
CA THR A 8 -5.25 -3.14 3.90
C THR A 8 -6.66 -2.83 4.37
N GLN A 9 -7.07 -1.55 4.31
CA GLN A 9 -8.36 -1.11 4.84
C GLN A 9 -9.38 -0.80 3.76
N ARG A 10 -8.93 -0.57 2.54
CA ARG A 10 -9.84 -0.22 1.44
C ARG A 10 -9.30 -0.75 0.12
N PRO A 11 -10.21 -0.98 -0.86
CA PRO A 11 -9.78 -1.45 -2.17
C PRO A 11 -8.91 -0.43 -2.89
N PHE A 12 -8.15 -0.89 -3.86
CA PHE A 12 -7.35 -0.01 -4.70
C PHE A 12 -8.28 0.85 -5.57
N ALA A 13 -8.19 2.15 -5.40
CA ALA A 13 -9.00 3.10 -6.15
C ALA A 13 -8.35 4.48 -6.07
N PRO A 14 -8.65 5.38 -7.00
CA PRO A 14 -8.16 6.76 -6.90
C PRO A 14 -8.56 7.37 -5.55
N GLY A 15 -7.61 8.06 -4.92
CA GLY A 15 -7.86 8.69 -3.63
C GLY A 15 -7.62 7.81 -2.42
N THR A 16 -7.20 6.56 -2.60
CA THR A 16 -6.91 5.67 -1.49
C THR A 16 -5.42 5.61 -1.15
N PHE A 17 -4.61 6.38 -1.84
CA PHE A 17 -3.17 6.50 -1.58
C PHE A 17 -2.72 7.91 -1.94
N PRO A 18 -1.66 8.43 -1.28
CA PRO A 18 -1.22 9.80 -1.54
C PRO A 18 -0.35 9.89 -2.80
N GLY A 19 -0.44 11.02 -3.48
CA GLY A 19 0.44 11.34 -4.59
C GLY A 19 0.37 10.36 -5.75
N ARG A 20 1.48 10.28 -6.49
CA ARG A 20 1.61 9.34 -7.61
C ARG A 20 2.63 8.29 -7.25
N PRO A 21 2.25 7.03 -7.23
CA PRO A 21 3.23 5.97 -7.02
C PRO A 21 4.18 5.87 -8.21
N SER A 22 5.41 5.44 -7.96
CA SER A 22 6.36 5.20 -9.04
C SER A 22 6.01 3.91 -9.78
N ASP A 23 5.37 2.99 -9.08
CA ASP A 23 4.92 1.74 -9.65
C ASP A 23 3.83 1.16 -8.72
N TRP A 24 2.91 0.41 -9.31
CA TRP A 24 1.84 -0.19 -8.53
C TRP A 24 1.23 -1.36 -9.29
N ALA A 25 0.59 -2.24 -8.55
CA ALA A 25 -0.13 -3.36 -9.12
C ALA A 25 -1.27 -3.76 -8.21
N ASP A 26 -2.35 -4.17 -8.82
CA ASP A 26 -3.48 -4.74 -8.10
C ASP A 26 -3.15 -6.20 -7.80
N ILE A 27 -3.10 -6.55 -6.53
CA ILE A 27 -2.81 -7.92 -6.11
C ILE A 27 -4.08 -8.74 -5.94
N SER A 28 -5.24 -8.13 -6.11
CA SER A 28 -6.50 -8.84 -5.97
C SER A 28 -7.62 -8.13 -6.70
N ASP A 29 -8.01 -8.69 -7.82
CA ASP A 29 -9.17 -8.20 -8.56
C ASP A 29 -10.49 -8.68 -7.96
N ARG A 30 -10.43 -9.59 -7.01
CA ARG A 30 -11.61 -10.29 -6.48
C ARG A 30 -11.76 -10.17 -4.97
N GLY A 31 -11.14 -9.17 -4.38
CA GLY A 31 -11.15 -8.95 -2.96
C GLY A 31 -9.78 -9.09 -2.34
N ARG A 32 -9.72 -9.22 -1.04
CA ARG A 32 -8.46 -9.25 -0.31
C ARG A 32 -7.70 -10.54 -0.53
N VAL A 33 -6.39 -10.42 -0.63
CA VAL A 33 -5.47 -11.55 -0.71
C VAL A 33 -4.52 -11.46 0.48
N PHE A 34 -4.27 -12.60 1.14
CA PHE A 34 -3.33 -12.63 2.25
C PHE A 34 -1.92 -12.34 1.76
N VAL A 35 -1.25 -11.41 2.43
CA VAL A 35 0.11 -11.00 2.11
C VAL A 35 1.02 -11.40 3.26
N PRO A 36 1.85 -12.44 3.09
CA PRO A 36 2.73 -12.91 4.17
C PRO A 36 3.70 -11.84 4.67
N GLU A 37 4.14 -10.94 3.79
CA GLU A 37 5.10 -9.89 4.13
C GLU A 37 4.62 -8.99 5.26
N ILE A 38 3.32 -8.78 5.35
CA ILE A 38 2.74 -7.91 6.37
C ILE A 38 1.84 -8.67 7.35
N GLY A 39 1.68 -9.98 7.13
CA GLY A 39 0.90 -10.82 8.02
C GLY A 39 -0.59 -10.54 8.03
N ARG A 40 -1.12 -9.95 6.97
CA ARG A 40 -2.55 -9.61 6.86
C ARG A 40 -2.99 -9.55 5.41
N LYS A 41 -4.30 -9.51 5.19
CA LYS A 41 -4.85 -9.39 3.85
C LYS A 41 -4.74 -7.96 3.35
N ALA A 42 -4.55 -7.81 2.05
CA ALA A 42 -4.50 -6.50 1.40
C ALA A 42 -5.21 -6.56 0.05
N TRP A 43 -5.62 -5.39 -0.42
CA TRP A 43 -6.31 -5.25 -1.70
C TRP A 43 -5.34 -5.01 -2.85
N ALA A 44 -4.28 -4.24 -2.57
CA ALA A 44 -3.31 -3.84 -3.57
C ALA A 44 -2.08 -3.27 -2.89
N TRP A 45 -1.08 -2.91 -3.67
CA TRP A 45 0.08 -2.21 -3.14
C TRP A 45 0.54 -1.12 -4.10
N VAL A 46 1.19 -0.12 -3.54
CA VAL A 46 1.79 0.97 -4.30
C VAL A 46 3.23 1.13 -3.86
N GLU A 47 4.09 1.51 -4.79
CA GLU A 47 5.50 1.75 -4.48
C GLU A 47 5.87 3.20 -4.77
N TYR A 48 6.68 3.76 -3.89
CA TYR A 48 7.15 5.13 -3.99
C TYR A 48 8.67 5.15 -3.99
N LYS A 49 9.23 6.20 -4.58
CA LYS A 49 10.68 6.38 -4.62
C LYS A 49 11.24 6.82 -3.27
N SER A 50 10.41 7.38 -2.43
CA SER A 50 10.79 7.84 -1.10
C SER A 50 9.75 7.38 -0.09
N PRO A 51 10.12 7.16 1.16
CA PRO A 51 9.13 6.77 2.16
C PRO A 51 8.12 7.89 2.38
N LEU A 52 6.87 7.51 2.61
CA LEU A 52 5.81 8.46 2.91
C LEU A 52 5.96 8.98 4.34
N ALA A 53 5.49 10.20 4.56
CA ALA A 53 5.41 10.73 5.91
C ALA A 53 4.44 9.88 6.73
N GLN A 54 4.71 9.74 8.03
CA GLN A 54 3.86 8.94 8.91
C GLN A 54 2.41 9.42 8.87
N LYS A 55 2.21 10.72 8.75
CA LYS A 55 0.87 11.30 8.65
C LYS A 55 0.11 10.73 7.44
N ASP A 56 0.77 10.62 6.30
CA ASP A 56 0.14 10.08 5.09
C ASP A 56 -0.17 8.60 5.25
N VAL A 57 0.75 7.86 5.86
CA VAL A 57 0.53 6.43 6.14
C VAL A 57 -0.70 6.27 7.02
N ASP A 58 -0.82 7.08 8.05
CA ASP A 58 -1.95 7.02 8.97
C ASP A 58 -3.26 7.48 8.33
N ASP A 59 -3.21 8.58 7.59
CA ASP A 59 -4.40 9.15 6.96
C ASP A 59 -5.01 8.22 5.91
N TYR A 60 -4.17 7.51 5.17
CA TYR A 60 -4.61 6.59 4.13
C TYR A 60 -4.67 5.15 4.62
N GLU A 61 -4.32 4.93 5.88
CA GLU A 61 -4.37 3.60 6.50
C GLU A 61 -3.59 2.56 5.71
N LEU A 62 -2.38 2.94 5.30
CA LEU A 62 -1.49 2.07 4.57
C LEU A 62 -0.64 1.23 5.51
N THR A 63 -0.17 0.10 5.01
CA THR A 63 0.70 -0.79 5.77
C THR A 63 2.04 -0.92 5.05
N PRO A 64 3.13 -0.40 5.60
CA PRO A 64 4.42 -0.52 4.95
C PRO A 64 4.92 -1.97 4.97
N ALA A 65 5.59 -2.35 3.88
CA ALA A 65 6.16 -3.68 3.74
C ALA A 65 7.69 -3.62 3.74
N PHE A 66 8.24 -2.69 4.49
CA PHE A 66 9.69 -2.53 4.60
C PHE A 66 10.04 -2.12 6.03
N GLU A 67 11.29 -2.35 6.42
CA GLU A 67 11.77 -1.91 7.73
C GLU A 67 12.31 -0.49 7.62
N GLU A 68 12.02 0.30 8.64
CA GLU A 68 12.54 1.67 8.73
C GLU A 68 13.84 1.71 9.50
#